data_71e9853a3e94dab13286dd842dda1a81
#
_entry.id   71e9853a3e94dab13286dd842dda1a81
#
_cell.length_a   1.000
_cell.length_b   1.000
_cell.length_c   1.000
_cell.angle_alpha   90.00
_cell.angle_beta   90.00
_cell.angle_gamma   90.00
#
_symmetry.space_group_name_H-M   'P 1'
#
loop_
_entity.id
_entity.type
_entity.pdbx_description
1 polymer ?
#
loop_
_entity_poly.entity_id
_entity_poly.type
_entity_poly.pdbx_seq_one_letter_code
_entity_poly.pdbx_strand_id
1 'polypeptide(L)'
;MKLLLGLALAFAIGFACRAFGVPSPAPPVIVGALLVVAMTIGYLVVDRAMNRPAQHAIDCGGPSGITPSATAATAATSNPPASRWTSLVDRFVRAIYPAAAVPAIRFFALLGLCAAYLQGGLVKLIDVGGAVAEAQHFGLPLAPALAGATIVTELVGSALVLSGVYRWLGALWLAGFTLIATFVANRFWEIPQPDRFMVENAFFEHLGLVGGFLLVAWYDLRERYFNEIGE
;
A
#
# COMPACT_ATOMS: atom_id res chain seq x y z
N MET A 1 2.67 -29.27 -23.00
CA MET A 1 1.25 -29.59 -23.06
C MET A 1 0.43 -28.99 -21.90
N LYS A 2 0.80 -29.17 -20.61
CA LYS A 2 0.02 -28.68 -19.46
C LYS A 2 -0.13 -27.14 -19.43
N LEU A 3 0.92 -26.39 -19.79
CA LEU A 3 0.88 -24.92 -19.84
C LEU A 3 -0.09 -24.39 -20.91
N LEU A 4 -0.06 -24.98 -22.10
CA LEU A 4 -0.97 -24.63 -23.19
C LEU A 4 -2.43 -24.93 -22.85
N LEU A 5 -2.66 -26.04 -22.15
CA LEU A 5 -4.00 -26.40 -21.67
C LEU A 5 -4.50 -25.39 -20.62
N GLY A 6 -3.63 -24.97 -19.69
CA GLY A 6 -3.97 -23.94 -18.70
C GLY A 6 -4.29 -22.58 -19.31
N LEU A 7 -3.51 -22.16 -20.31
CA LEU A 7 -3.77 -20.92 -21.07
C LEU A 7 -5.08 -21.00 -21.86
N ALA A 8 -5.32 -22.12 -22.52
CA ALA A 8 -6.56 -22.33 -23.28
C ALA A 8 -7.79 -22.33 -22.35
N LEU A 9 -7.68 -22.97 -21.18
CA LEU A 9 -8.75 -22.99 -20.18
C LEU A 9 -9.03 -21.60 -19.62
N ALA A 10 -7.99 -20.84 -19.26
CA ALA A 10 -8.12 -19.47 -18.76
C ALA A 10 -8.76 -18.54 -19.81
N PHE A 11 -8.35 -18.69 -21.07
CA PHE A 11 -8.97 -17.97 -22.19
C PHE A 11 -10.44 -18.33 -22.37
N ALA A 12 -10.77 -19.63 -22.34
CA ALA A 12 -12.16 -20.11 -22.50
C ALA A 12 -13.06 -19.59 -21.36
N ILE A 13 -12.57 -19.57 -20.12
CA ILE A 13 -13.32 -19.03 -18.97
C ILE A 13 -13.54 -17.53 -19.14
N GLY A 14 -12.50 -16.75 -19.49
CA GLY A 14 -12.63 -15.31 -19.71
C GLY A 14 -13.60 -14.98 -20.85
N PHE A 15 -13.54 -15.74 -21.95
CA PHE A 15 -14.45 -15.61 -23.06
C PHE A 15 -15.91 -15.93 -22.66
N ALA A 16 -16.12 -17.02 -21.95
CA ALA A 16 -17.44 -17.42 -21.47
C ALA A 16 -18.03 -16.37 -20.50
N CYS A 17 -17.25 -15.87 -19.52
CA CYS A 17 -17.70 -14.81 -18.64
C CYS A 17 -18.18 -13.58 -19.42
N ARG A 18 -17.44 -13.17 -20.46
CA ARG A 18 -17.83 -12.03 -21.28
C ARG A 18 -19.07 -12.31 -22.14
N ALA A 19 -19.19 -13.50 -22.70
CA ALA A 19 -20.33 -13.91 -23.53
C ALA A 19 -21.63 -13.97 -22.72
N PHE A 20 -21.57 -14.40 -21.46
CA PHE A 20 -22.73 -14.52 -20.58
C PHE A 20 -22.97 -13.29 -19.68
N GLY A 21 -22.22 -12.20 -19.86
CA GLY A 21 -22.39 -10.97 -19.08
C GLY A 21 -21.99 -11.09 -17.60
N VAL A 22 -21.26 -12.14 -17.23
CA VAL A 22 -20.77 -12.34 -15.88
C VAL A 22 -19.51 -11.47 -15.68
N PRO A 23 -19.42 -10.66 -14.60
CA PRO A 23 -18.22 -9.88 -14.35
C PRO A 23 -17.02 -10.80 -14.16
N SER A 24 -15.91 -10.49 -14.85
CA SER A 24 -14.67 -11.26 -14.73
C SER A 24 -14.15 -11.19 -13.30
N PRO A 25 -13.72 -12.31 -12.70
CA PRO A 25 -13.10 -12.31 -11.36
C PRO A 25 -11.73 -11.61 -11.31
N ALA A 26 -11.16 -11.27 -12.47
CA ALA A 26 -9.95 -10.46 -12.57
C ALA A 26 -10.26 -9.18 -13.35
N PRO A 27 -9.82 -7.99 -12.90
CA PRO A 27 -10.04 -6.76 -13.64
C PRO A 27 -9.38 -6.88 -15.02
N PRO A 28 -10.09 -6.55 -16.13
CA PRO A 28 -9.58 -6.71 -17.50
C PRO A 28 -8.59 -5.59 -17.85
N VAL A 29 -7.67 -5.27 -16.93
CA VAL A 29 -6.69 -4.20 -17.11
C VAL A 29 -5.38 -4.85 -17.54
N ILE A 30 -4.99 -4.59 -18.79
CA ILE A 30 -3.71 -5.02 -19.39
C ILE A 30 -2.53 -4.72 -18.46
N VAL A 31 -2.59 -3.61 -17.72
CA VAL A 31 -1.56 -3.20 -16.74
C VAL A 31 -1.39 -4.22 -15.62
N GLY A 32 -2.47 -4.79 -15.08
CA GLY A 32 -2.38 -5.84 -14.05
C GLY A 32 -1.72 -7.12 -14.58
N ALA A 33 -2.08 -7.54 -15.80
CA ALA A 33 -1.45 -8.68 -16.46
C ALA A 33 0.04 -8.44 -16.75
N LEU A 34 0.41 -7.23 -17.19
CA LEU A 34 1.81 -6.84 -17.41
C LEU A 34 2.61 -6.81 -16.12
N LEU A 35 2.03 -6.37 -14.99
CA LEU A 35 2.68 -6.43 -13.68
C LEU A 35 2.99 -7.86 -13.25
N VAL A 36 2.04 -8.79 -13.42
CA VAL A 36 2.26 -10.21 -13.11
C VAL A 36 3.36 -10.79 -14.01
N VAL A 37 3.35 -10.48 -15.30
CA VAL A 37 4.39 -10.90 -16.25
C VAL A 37 5.75 -10.32 -15.86
N ALA A 38 5.83 -9.03 -15.53
CA ALA A 38 7.06 -8.37 -15.10
C ALA A 38 7.62 -8.97 -13.82
N MET A 39 6.77 -9.26 -12.83
CA MET A 39 7.17 -9.97 -11.60
C MET A 39 7.69 -11.37 -11.90
N THR A 40 7.02 -12.11 -12.77
CA THR A 40 7.44 -13.47 -13.16
C THR A 40 8.77 -13.45 -13.89
N ILE A 41 8.96 -12.51 -14.82
CA ILE A 41 10.25 -12.33 -15.54
C ILE A 41 11.37 -11.97 -14.56
N GLY A 42 11.12 -11.00 -13.65
CA GLY A 42 12.09 -10.61 -12.63
C GLY A 42 12.51 -11.79 -11.76
N TYR A 43 11.55 -12.61 -11.37
CA TYR A 43 11.78 -13.84 -10.60
C TYR A 43 12.65 -14.85 -11.37
N LEU A 44 12.30 -15.14 -12.64
CA LEU A 44 13.04 -16.06 -13.50
C LEU A 44 14.46 -15.59 -13.81
N VAL A 45 14.66 -14.28 -13.98
CA VAL A 45 16.00 -13.69 -14.21
C VAL A 45 16.88 -13.92 -12.98
N VAL A 46 16.36 -13.71 -11.79
CA VAL A 46 17.11 -13.94 -10.54
C VAL A 46 17.42 -15.42 -10.35
N ASP A 47 16.45 -16.32 -10.58
CA ASP A 47 16.66 -17.77 -10.48
C ASP A 47 17.75 -18.24 -11.47
N ARG A 48 17.72 -17.72 -12.68
CA ARG A 48 18.73 -18.07 -13.71
C ARG A 48 20.11 -17.48 -13.39
N ALA A 49 20.16 -16.23 -12.92
CA ALA A 49 21.42 -15.59 -12.53
C ALA A 49 22.05 -16.25 -11.30
N MET A 50 21.25 -16.83 -10.43
CA MET A 50 21.70 -17.49 -9.19
C MET A 50 21.84 -19.00 -9.32
N ASN A 51 21.59 -19.56 -10.50
CA ASN A 51 21.65 -20.99 -10.79
C ASN A 51 20.83 -21.85 -9.81
N ARG A 52 19.64 -21.35 -9.42
CA ARG A 52 18.73 -22.04 -8.52
C ARG A 52 17.83 -22.98 -9.30
N PRO A 53 17.66 -24.24 -8.84
CA PRO A 53 16.61 -25.09 -9.39
C PRO A 53 15.24 -24.44 -9.08
N ALA A 54 14.34 -24.47 -10.05
CA ALA A 54 13.00 -23.85 -9.97
C ALA A 54 12.13 -24.59 -8.91
N GLN A 55 12.41 -24.38 -7.64
CA GLN A 55 11.68 -25.02 -6.54
C GLN A 55 10.25 -24.46 -6.36
N HIS A 56 10.01 -23.23 -6.72
CA HIS A 56 8.74 -22.55 -6.45
C HIS A 56 7.59 -22.92 -7.40
N ALA A 57 7.89 -23.48 -8.57
CA ALA A 57 6.85 -23.98 -9.48
C ALA A 57 6.18 -25.27 -8.96
N ILE A 58 6.75 -25.89 -7.95
CA ILE A 58 6.31 -27.21 -7.44
C ILE A 58 5.40 -27.03 -6.21
N ASP A 59 5.64 -26.00 -5.38
CA ASP A 59 4.95 -25.82 -4.09
C ASP A 59 3.69 -24.97 -4.15
N CYS A 60 3.45 -24.25 -5.23
CA CYS A 60 2.32 -23.30 -5.33
C CYS A 60 0.99 -23.92 -5.78
N GLY A 61 0.79 -25.22 -5.74
CA GLY A 61 -0.53 -25.83 -5.99
C GLY A 61 -1.25 -25.40 -7.26
N GLY A 62 -0.52 -24.84 -8.24
CA GLY A 62 -1.08 -24.44 -9.54
C GLY A 62 -1.60 -25.62 -10.34
N PRO A 63 -2.35 -25.38 -11.43
CA PRO A 63 -3.03 -26.44 -12.23
C PRO A 63 -2.09 -27.50 -12.81
N SER A 64 -0.78 -27.39 -12.60
CA SER A 64 0.20 -28.41 -12.99
C SER A 64 0.31 -29.59 -12.02
N GLY A 65 -0.20 -29.48 -10.76
CA GLY A 65 -0.39 -30.58 -9.79
C GLY A 65 0.76 -31.58 -9.64
N ILE A 66 2.03 -31.12 -9.75
CA ILE A 66 3.18 -32.01 -9.57
C ILE A 66 3.53 -32.00 -8.08
N THR A 67 3.10 -33.02 -7.37
CA THR A 67 3.62 -33.32 -6.02
C THR A 67 5.04 -33.83 -6.14
N PRO A 68 5.99 -33.35 -5.31
CA PRO A 68 7.35 -33.90 -5.27
C PRO A 68 7.30 -35.39 -4.92
N SER A 69 8.01 -36.21 -5.65
CA SER A 69 8.21 -37.61 -5.28
C SER A 69 8.96 -37.67 -3.94
N ALA A 70 8.57 -38.57 -3.05
CA ALA A 70 9.18 -38.73 -1.71
C ALA A 70 10.71 -38.84 -1.71
N THR A 71 11.31 -39.21 -2.85
CA THR A 71 12.76 -39.28 -3.06
C THR A 71 13.42 -37.90 -3.17
N ALA A 72 12.66 -36.84 -3.57
CA ALA A 72 13.16 -35.49 -3.62
C ALA A 72 13.15 -34.79 -2.24
N ALA A 73 12.27 -35.22 -1.35
CA ALA A 73 12.16 -34.68 0.01
C ALA A 73 13.39 -35.03 0.89
N THR A 74 14.05 -36.18 0.65
CA THR A 74 15.23 -36.59 1.41
C THR A 74 16.52 -35.85 0.95
N ALA A 75 16.54 -35.32 -0.26
CA ALA A 75 17.65 -34.49 -0.75
C ALA A 75 17.54 -33.01 -0.36
N ALA A 76 16.36 -32.58 0.08
CA ALA A 76 16.09 -31.16 0.45
C ALA A 76 16.47 -30.83 1.90
N THR A 77 16.93 -31.81 2.71
CA THR A 77 17.37 -31.60 4.11
C THR A 77 18.82 -31.16 4.24
N SER A 78 19.60 -31.07 3.17
CA SER A 78 20.84 -30.30 3.18
C SER A 78 20.49 -28.82 2.95
N ASN A 79 20.35 -28.06 4.03
CA ASN A 79 20.22 -26.61 3.97
C ASN A 79 21.20 -26.03 2.93
N PRO A 80 20.72 -25.46 1.80
CA PRO A 80 21.61 -24.71 0.96
C PRO A 80 22.13 -23.53 1.80
N PRO A 81 23.37 -23.11 1.63
CA PRO A 81 23.97 -22.12 2.50
C PRO A 81 23.14 -20.84 2.47
N ALA A 82 22.37 -20.62 3.54
CA ALA A 82 21.71 -19.35 3.84
C ALA A 82 22.66 -18.14 3.69
N SER A 83 23.98 -18.45 3.71
CA SER A 83 25.07 -17.48 3.65
C SER A 83 25.18 -16.68 2.35
N ARG A 84 24.76 -17.20 1.19
CA ARG A 84 24.97 -16.50 -0.09
C ARG A 84 23.84 -15.51 -0.42
N TRP A 85 22.61 -15.87 -0.09
CA TRP A 85 21.46 -15.01 -0.31
C TRP A 85 21.38 -13.91 0.76
N THR A 86 21.57 -14.25 2.01
CA THR A 86 21.71 -13.29 3.09
C THR A 86 22.86 -12.32 2.80
N SER A 87 24.00 -12.79 2.27
CA SER A 87 25.13 -11.91 1.96
C SER A 87 24.84 -10.93 0.81
N LEU A 88 24.02 -11.30 -0.19
CA LEU A 88 23.62 -10.39 -1.27
C LEU A 88 22.57 -9.38 -0.79
N VAL A 89 21.58 -9.83 -0.03
CA VAL A 89 20.60 -8.95 0.59
C VAL A 89 21.30 -7.99 1.56
N ASP A 90 22.23 -8.50 2.38
CA ASP A 90 23.02 -7.67 3.30
C ASP A 90 23.93 -6.67 2.58
N ARG A 91 24.50 -7.03 1.42
CA ARG A 91 25.25 -6.09 0.58
C ARG A 91 24.34 -5.03 -0.02
N PHE A 92 23.18 -5.42 -0.52
CA PHE A 92 22.18 -4.51 -1.07
C PHE A 92 21.65 -3.57 0.00
N VAL A 93 21.29 -4.10 1.17
CA VAL A 93 20.86 -3.29 2.32
C VAL A 93 21.97 -2.34 2.76
N ARG A 94 23.23 -2.82 2.90
CA ARG A 94 24.37 -1.96 3.23
C ARG A 94 24.67 -0.90 2.19
N ALA A 95 24.41 -1.16 0.92
CA ALA A 95 24.58 -0.17 -0.15
C ALA A 95 23.49 0.90 -0.15
N ILE A 96 22.24 0.52 0.16
CA ILE A 96 21.09 1.44 0.15
C ILE A 96 20.91 2.14 1.51
N TYR A 97 21.25 1.46 2.61
CA TYR A 97 21.03 2.00 3.96
C TYR A 97 21.62 3.40 4.18
N PRO A 98 22.84 3.72 3.74
CA PRO A 98 23.39 5.07 3.90
C PRO A 98 22.55 6.14 3.17
N ALA A 99 22.03 5.79 1.99
CA ALA A 99 21.16 6.69 1.23
C ALA A 99 19.75 6.78 1.88
N ALA A 100 19.18 5.65 2.30
CA ALA A 100 17.87 5.61 2.94
C ALA A 100 17.88 6.23 4.36
N ALA A 101 19.02 6.22 5.04
CA ALA A 101 19.22 6.83 6.36
C ALA A 101 19.43 8.36 6.30
N VAL A 102 19.50 8.96 5.11
CA VAL A 102 19.62 10.41 4.96
C VAL A 102 18.36 11.10 5.52
N PRO A 103 18.51 12.06 6.47
CA PRO A 103 17.37 12.76 7.07
C PRO A 103 16.44 13.41 6.04
N ALA A 104 17.00 13.83 4.89
CA ALA A 104 16.25 14.40 3.79
C ALA A 104 15.22 13.42 3.20
N ILE A 105 15.56 12.13 3.04
CA ILE A 105 14.61 11.12 2.51
C ILE A 105 13.44 10.95 3.48
N ARG A 106 13.73 10.87 4.78
CA ARG A 106 12.68 10.82 5.82
C ARG A 106 11.78 12.05 5.74
N PHE A 107 12.36 13.23 5.59
CA PHE A 107 11.61 14.48 5.47
C PHE A 107 10.72 14.50 4.22
N PHE A 108 11.24 14.15 3.05
CA PHE A 108 10.46 14.12 1.81
C PHE A 108 9.38 13.04 1.81
N ALA A 109 9.63 11.89 2.43
CA ALA A 109 8.62 10.85 2.61
C ALA A 109 7.46 11.33 3.50
N LEU A 110 7.77 11.98 4.62
CA LEU A 110 6.78 12.57 5.51
C LEU A 110 6.04 13.75 4.85
N LEU A 111 6.76 14.57 4.07
CA LEU A 111 6.15 15.65 3.30
C LEU A 111 5.17 15.10 2.25
N GLY A 112 5.55 14.04 1.53
CA GLY A 112 4.65 13.35 0.59
C GLY A 112 3.41 12.79 1.28
N LEU A 113 3.57 12.19 2.46
CA LEU A 113 2.46 11.66 3.26
C LEU A 113 1.51 12.78 3.75
N CYS A 114 2.06 13.95 4.11
CA CYS A 114 1.29 15.10 4.56
C CYS A 114 0.79 16.02 3.42
N ALA A 115 1.20 15.77 2.16
CA ALA A 115 0.98 16.72 1.05
C ALA A 115 -0.49 17.04 0.82
N ALA A 116 -1.37 16.03 0.85
CA ALA A 116 -2.81 16.23 0.66
C ALA A 116 -3.43 17.10 1.77
N TYR A 117 -2.99 16.90 3.02
CA TYR A 117 -3.48 17.68 4.17
C TYR A 117 -2.97 19.12 4.15
N LEU A 118 -1.71 19.32 3.79
CA LEU A 118 -1.16 20.67 3.63
C LEU A 118 -1.88 21.43 2.50
N GLN A 119 -2.05 20.78 1.36
CA GLN A 119 -2.76 21.37 0.23
C GLN A 119 -4.22 21.64 0.57
N GLY A 120 -4.94 20.67 1.13
CA GLY A 120 -6.33 20.81 1.53
C GLY A 120 -6.55 21.87 2.60
N GLY A 121 -5.73 21.86 3.65
CA GLY A 121 -5.78 22.84 4.73
C GLY A 121 -5.47 24.27 4.27
N LEU A 122 -4.50 24.45 3.37
CA LEU A 122 -4.19 25.76 2.80
C LEU A 122 -5.31 26.28 1.90
N VAL A 123 -5.87 25.45 1.04
CA VAL A 123 -7.00 25.83 0.18
C VAL A 123 -8.20 26.24 1.03
N LYS A 124 -8.56 25.44 2.05
CA LYS A 124 -9.65 25.74 2.96
C LYS A 124 -9.37 26.99 3.82
N LEU A 125 -8.12 27.25 4.17
CA LEU A 125 -7.74 28.46 4.90
C LEU A 125 -7.92 29.73 4.05
N ILE A 126 -7.62 29.63 2.74
CA ILE A 126 -7.78 30.75 1.80
C ILE A 126 -9.27 30.97 1.46
N ASP A 127 -10.03 29.89 1.30
CA ASP A 127 -11.47 29.90 1.01
C ASP A 127 -12.26 29.21 2.14
N VAL A 128 -12.42 29.92 3.24
CA VAL A 128 -13.21 29.44 4.39
C VAL A 128 -14.69 29.28 4.00
N GLY A 129 -15.20 30.10 3.09
CA GLY A 129 -16.57 29.99 2.59
C GLY A 129 -16.81 28.66 1.88
N GLY A 130 -15.90 28.28 1.00
CA GLY A 130 -15.90 26.97 0.33
C GLY A 130 -15.76 25.80 1.30
N ALA A 131 -14.91 25.91 2.32
CA ALA A 131 -14.77 24.90 3.35
C ALA A 131 -16.06 24.68 4.17
N VAL A 132 -16.80 25.77 4.48
CA VAL A 132 -18.11 25.68 5.14
C VAL A 132 -19.14 25.03 4.23
N ALA A 133 -19.16 25.39 2.94
CA ALA A 133 -20.06 24.80 1.96
C ALA A 133 -19.79 23.28 1.78
N GLU A 134 -18.52 22.87 1.77
CA GLU A 134 -18.12 21.45 1.75
C GLU A 134 -18.68 20.69 2.96
N ALA A 135 -18.52 21.25 4.17
CA ALA A 135 -19.06 20.64 5.39
C ALA A 135 -20.60 20.53 5.35
N GLN A 136 -21.29 21.54 4.79
CA GLN A 136 -22.75 21.50 4.60
C GLN A 136 -23.15 20.44 3.56
N HIS A 137 -22.39 20.29 2.49
CA HIS A 137 -22.64 19.28 1.46
C HIS A 137 -22.64 17.86 2.05
N PHE A 138 -21.76 17.58 3.01
CA PHE A 138 -21.73 16.30 3.72
C PHE A 138 -22.78 16.19 4.85
N GLY A 139 -23.64 17.18 5.01
CA GLY A 139 -24.68 17.20 6.02
C GLY A 139 -24.15 17.31 7.46
N LEU A 140 -22.95 17.86 7.63
CA LEU A 140 -22.33 17.95 8.94
C LEU A 140 -22.97 19.08 9.77
N PRO A 141 -23.34 18.82 11.05
CA PRO A 141 -23.85 19.85 11.94
C PRO A 141 -22.74 20.87 12.27
N LEU A 142 -23.12 22.13 12.57
CA LEU A 142 -22.16 23.17 12.93
C LEU A 142 -21.04 23.36 11.86
N ALA A 143 -21.40 23.34 10.59
CA ALA A 143 -20.47 23.39 9.45
C ALA A 143 -19.32 24.42 9.59
N PRO A 144 -19.52 25.67 10.07
CA PRO A 144 -18.41 26.61 10.27
C PRO A 144 -17.38 26.14 11.30
N ALA A 145 -17.83 25.54 12.40
CA ALA A 145 -16.94 25.03 13.44
C ALA A 145 -16.15 23.80 12.96
N LEU A 146 -16.82 22.90 12.23
CA LEU A 146 -16.18 21.71 11.66
C LEU A 146 -15.19 22.06 10.53
N ALA A 147 -15.52 23.04 9.67
CA ALA A 147 -14.60 23.55 8.69
C ALA A 147 -13.31 24.11 9.34
N GLY A 148 -13.46 24.92 10.40
CA GLY A 148 -12.33 25.41 11.18
C GLY A 148 -11.52 24.29 11.84
N ALA A 149 -12.20 23.31 12.43
CA ALA A 149 -11.55 22.14 13.03
C ALA A 149 -10.79 21.30 12.00
N THR A 150 -11.33 21.14 10.80
CA THR A 150 -10.64 20.46 9.67
C THR A 150 -9.37 21.19 9.28
N ILE A 151 -9.44 22.52 9.07
CA ILE A 151 -8.26 23.35 8.73
C ILE A 151 -7.17 23.20 9.81
N VAL A 152 -7.53 23.33 11.08
CA VAL A 152 -6.60 23.16 12.20
C VAL A 152 -6.00 21.76 12.20
N THR A 153 -6.81 20.73 12.05
CA THR A 153 -6.38 19.34 12.02
C THR A 153 -5.38 19.08 10.90
N GLU A 154 -5.70 19.49 9.69
CA GLU A 154 -4.87 19.28 8.51
C GLU A 154 -3.53 20.02 8.63
N LEU A 155 -3.51 21.26 9.05
CA LEU A 155 -2.30 22.07 9.14
C LEU A 155 -1.46 21.75 10.38
N VAL A 156 -2.09 21.71 11.57
CA VAL A 156 -1.35 21.44 12.81
C VAL A 156 -0.88 19.99 12.87
N GLY A 157 -1.72 19.03 12.48
CA GLY A 157 -1.33 17.63 12.40
C GLY A 157 -0.13 17.41 11.49
N SER A 158 -0.15 18.02 10.30
CA SER A 158 0.98 17.97 9.36
C SER A 158 2.23 18.66 9.92
N ALA A 159 2.09 19.81 10.56
CA ALA A 159 3.21 20.52 11.18
C ALA A 159 3.88 19.68 12.30
N LEU A 160 3.11 19.00 13.14
CA LEU A 160 3.63 18.09 14.17
C LEU A 160 4.40 16.92 13.54
N VAL A 161 3.87 16.31 12.48
CA VAL A 161 4.53 15.21 11.77
C VAL A 161 5.86 15.66 11.17
N LEU A 162 5.87 16.80 10.48
CA LEU A 162 7.05 17.30 9.76
C LEU A 162 8.13 17.85 10.70
N SER A 163 7.74 18.61 11.72
CA SER A 163 8.69 19.18 12.69
C SER A 163 9.38 18.13 13.55
N GLY A 164 8.74 16.96 13.75
CA GLY A 164 9.23 15.94 14.67
C GLY A 164 8.85 16.17 16.13
N VAL A 165 8.28 17.33 16.46
CA VAL A 165 7.76 17.63 17.80
C VAL A 165 6.43 16.88 17.97
N TYR A 166 6.40 15.92 18.89
CA TYR A 166 5.24 15.03 19.08
C TYR A 166 4.73 14.40 17.76
N ARG A 167 5.65 13.93 16.90
CA ARG A 167 5.33 13.33 15.59
C ARG A 167 4.29 12.21 15.69
N TRP A 168 4.42 11.35 16.69
CA TRP A 168 3.47 10.26 16.94
C TRP A 168 2.05 10.78 17.19
N LEU A 169 1.91 11.90 17.92
CA LEU A 169 0.60 12.48 18.20
C LEU A 169 -0.02 13.09 16.95
N GLY A 170 0.74 13.86 16.16
CA GLY A 170 0.31 14.40 14.89
C GLY A 170 -0.11 13.30 13.91
N ALA A 171 0.66 12.22 13.84
CA ALA A 171 0.36 11.07 12.99
C ALA A 171 -0.90 10.33 13.43
N LEU A 172 -1.09 10.06 14.73
CA LEU A 172 -2.34 9.46 15.25
C LEU A 172 -3.55 10.36 15.02
N TRP A 173 -3.38 11.67 15.18
CA TRP A 173 -4.44 12.64 14.95
C TRP A 173 -4.88 12.64 13.48
N LEU A 174 -3.92 12.72 12.53
CA LEU A 174 -4.22 12.65 11.10
C LEU A 174 -4.80 11.29 10.70
N ALA A 175 -4.32 10.18 11.26
CA ALA A 175 -4.90 8.85 11.02
C ALA A 175 -6.37 8.78 11.45
N GLY A 176 -6.69 9.25 12.65
CA GLY A 176 -8.06 9.28 13.17
C GLY A 176 -8.97 10.19 12.34
N PHE A 177 -8.48 11.39 12.01
CA PHE A 177 -9.21 12.33 11.14
C PHE A 177 -9.49 11.70 9.77
N THR A 178 -8.48 11.13 9.11
CA THR A 178 -8.63 10.51 7.79
C THR A 178 -9.61 9.35 7.83
N LEU A 179 -9.55 8.53 8.88
CA LEU A 179 -10.47 7.42 9.02
C LEU A 179 -11.93 7.92 9.10
N ILE A 180 -12.20 8.93 9.93
CA ILE A 180 -13.54 9.52 10.07
C ILE A 180 -13.97 10.15 8.74
N ALA A 181 -13.11 10.99 8.15
CA ALA A 181 -13.38 11.66 6.87
C ALA A 181 -13.69 10.67 5.75
N THR A 182 -13.01 9.53 5.72
CA THR A 182 -13.22 8.47 4.72
C THR A 182 -14.66 7.93 4.78
N PHE A 183 -15.16 7.64 5.96
CA PHE A 183 -16.53 7.15 6.12
C PHE A 183 -17.61 8.24 5.91
N VAL A 184 -17.25 9.50 6.02
CA VAL A 184 -18.16 10.61 5.77
C VAL A 184 -18.20 10.97 4.28
N ALA A 185 -17.04 11.10 3.64
CA ALA A 185 -16.91 11.63 2.28
C ALA A 185 -16.89 10.55 1.19
N ASN A 186 -16.34 9.37 1.48
CA ASN A 186 -16.11 8.32 0.46
C ASN A 186 -17.07 7.15 0.60
N ARG A 187 -18.38 7.41 0.71
CA ARG A 187 -19.43 6.40 0.81
C ARG A 187 -19.75 5.78 -0.55
N PHE A 188 -18.80 5.03 -1.12
CA PHE A 188 -18.93 4.44 -2.46
C PHE A 188 -20.11 3.47 -2.60
N TRP A 189 -20.58 2.88 -1.51
CA TRP A 189 -21.74 1.99 -1.48
C TRP A 189 -23.07 2.72 -1.75
N GLU A 190 -23.13 4.03 -1.61
CA GLU A 190 -24.30 4.86 -1.90
C GLU A 190 -24.26 5.42 -3.33
N ILE A 191 -23.15 5.28 -4.06
CA ILE A 191 -22.92 5.91 -5.37
C ILE A 191 -23.19 4.90 -6.49
N PRO A 192 -24.04 5.24 -7.49
CA PRO A 192 -24.26 4.38 -8.65
C PRO A 192 -23.06 4.39 -9.61
N GLN A 193 -22.98 3.37 -10.46
CA GLN A 193 -22.04 3.37 -11.59
C GLN A 193 -22.40 4.49 -12.58
N PRO A 194 -21.41 5.13 -13.27
CA PRO A 194 -19.97 4.79 -13.30
C PRO A 194 -19.13 5.47 -12.19
N ASP A 195 -19.66 6.42 -11.46
CA ASP A 195 -18.89 7.29 -10.54
C ASP A 195 -18.39 6.55 -9.29
N ARG A 196 -19.02 5.44 -8.95
CA ARG A 196 -18.65 4.59 -7.80
C ARG A 196 -17.17 4.22 -7.78
N PHE A 197 -16.58 3.88 -8.92
CA PHE A 197 -15.19 3.43 -9.01
C PHE A 197 -14.18 4.45 -8.46
N MET A 198 -14.40 5.74 -8.77
CA MET A 198 -13.52 6.81 -8.30
C MET A 198 -13.56 6.96 -6.77
N VAL A 199 -14.78 6.90 -6.20
CA VAL A 199 -14.98 7.06 -4.76
C VAL A 199 -14.53 5.82 -3.99
N GLU A 200 -14.70 4.64 -4.56
CA GLU A 200 -14.18 3.38 -4.03
C GLU A 200 -12.65 3.39 -3.97
N ASN A 201 -11.97 3.84 -5.02
CA ASN A 201 -10.52 4.04 -5.03
C ASN A 201 -10.08 5.00 -3.93
N ALA A 202 -10.72 6.18 -3.85
CA ALA A 202 -10.41 7.17 -2.83
C ALA A 202 -10.58 6.60 -1.39
N PHE A 203 -11.59 5.78 -1.17
CA PHE A 203 -11.80 5.10 0.12
C PHE A 203 -10.58 4.24 0.51
N PHE A 204 -10.13 3.37 -0.40
CA PHE A 204 -8.98 2.49 -0.12
C PHE A 204 -7.65 3.25 -0.08
N GLU A 205 -7.48 4.30 -0.87
CA GLU A 205 -6.32 5.20 -0.78
C GLU A 205 -6.22 5.87 0.59
N HIS A 206 -7.33 6.34 1.13
CA HIS A 206 -7.38 6.89 2.49
C HIS A 206 -7.06 5.84 3.56
N LEU A 207 -7.50 4.60 3.43
CA LEU A 207 -7.09 3.53 4.34
C LEU A 207 -5.58 3.29 4.27
N GLY A 208 -4.98 3.41 3.08
CA GLY A 208 -3.53 3.38 2.91
C GLY A 208 -2.82 4.52 3.65
N LEU A 209 -3.36 5.75 3.59
CA LEU A 209 -2.85 6.90 4.36
C LEU A 209 -2.95 6.67 5.87
N VAL A 210 -4.09 6.14 6.36
CA VAL A 210 -4.26 5.75 7.77
C VAL A 210 -3.16 4.78 8.19
N GLY A 211 -2.92 3.72 7.41
CA GLY A 211 -1.85 2.76 7.65
C GLY A 211 -0.47 3.41 7.68
N GLY A 212 -0.19 4.32 6.76
CA GLY A 212 1.05 5.10 6.71
C GLY A 212 1.27 5.93 7.97
N PHE A 213 0.27 6.67 8.43
CA PHE A 213 0.36 7.46 9.67
C PHE A 213 0.49 6.59 10.92
N LEU A 214 -0.19 5.45 10.98
CA LEU A 214 -0.02 4.50 12.09
C LEU A 214 1.41 3.97 12.16
N LEU A 215 2.04 3.67 11.02
CA LEU A 215 3.45 3.28 10.96
C LEU A 215 4.37 4.40 11.43
N VAL A 216 4.12 5.65 11.03
CA VAL A 216 4.89 6.82 11.50
C VAL A 216 4.79 6.97 13.01
N ALA A 217 3.58 6.87 13.58
CA ALA A 217 3.35 6.96 15.01
C ALA A 217 4.07 5.83 15.77
N TRP A 218 3.92 4.59 15.30
CA TRP A 218 4.57 3.43 15.90
C TRP A 218 6.09 3.56 15.89
N TYR A 219 6.66 4.03 14.77
CA TYR A 219 8.12 4.17 14.66
C TYR A 219 8.66 5.25 15.58
N ASP A 220 7.99 6.42 15.68
CA ASP A 220 8.39 7.51 16.57
C ASP A 220 8.28 7.12 18.05
N LEU A 221 7.21 6.41 18.43
CA LEU A 221 7.04 5.88 19.79
C LEU A 221 8.12 4.86 20.14
N ARG A 222 8.42 3.97 19.20
CA ARG A 222 9.45 2.95 19.37
C ARG A 222 10.83 3.57 19.55
N GLU A 223 11.19 4.56 18.71
CA GLU A 223 12.47 5.28 18.84
C GLU A 223 12.58 5.93 20.23
N ARG A 224 11.52 6.57 20.73
CA ARG A 224 11.49 7.20 22.06
C ARG A 224 11.67 6.19 23.19
N TYR A 225 10.90 5.10 23.13
CA TYR A 225 10.97 4.05 24.14
C TYR A 225 12.35 3.41 24.27
N PHE A 226 13.02 3.14 23.16
CA PHE A 226 14.37 2.57 23.19
C PHE A 226 15.43 3.57 23.63
N ASN A 227 15.27 4.86 23.38
CA ASN A 227 16.19 5.89 23.86
C ASN A 227 16.07 6.08 25.38
N GLU A 228 14.86 5.96 25.95
CA GLU A 228 14.64 6.06 27.42
C GLU A 228 15.18 4.86 28.21
N ILE A 229 15.26 3.67 27.60
CA ILE A 229 15.79 2.47 28.29
C ILE A 229 17.31 2.34 28.13
N GLY A 230 17.90 3.01 27.14
CA GLY A 230 19.34 2.98 26.84
C GLY A 230 20.17 3.98 27.64
N GLU A 231 19.55 4.86 28.44
CA GLU A 231 20.16 5.73 29.43
C GLU A 231 20.10 5.11 30.85
#